data_e5f86c45cc40ec42ee8c2c788dbf1f48
#
_entry.id   e5f86c45cc40ec42ee8c2c788dbf1f48
#
_cell.length_a   1.000
_cell.length_b   1.000
_cell.length_c   1.000
_cell.angle_alpha   90.00
_cell.angle_beta   90.00
_cell.angle_gamma   90.00
#
_symmetry.space_group_name_H-M   'P 1'
#
loop_
_entity.id
_entity.type
_entity.pdbx_description
1 polymer ?
#
loop_
_entity_poly.entity_id
_entity_poly.type
_entity_poly.pdbx_seq_one_letter_code
_entity_poly.pdbx_strand_id
1 'polypeptide(L)'
;TLFIALGDRKQLDPPGPTTGGESPINQFAKDLKQALTFGVPALSPQNLANDLGKVVRINRDGTVPADNPKFGDADARPEIWSYGHRNPQGAAIHPDTGELWIVEHGPQGGDELNRVLAGGNHGWPLRSYGCPYGSPVGDACRIGGGTHAPAYVEPVSSWVPISIAPSGLMFYTGDRFPEWRGHAFIGALAGTALWRVALAGNREVSRERLFANLGERIRCVRQGPDGWIYLLTGSGKLMRIER
;
A
#
# COMPACT_ATOMS: atom_id res chain seq x y z
N THR A 1 7.99 5.25 19.69
CA THR A 1 8.09 4.24 18.61
C THR A 1 7.96 4.93 17.27
N LEU A 2 8.69 4.46 16.27
CA LEU A 2 8.69 4.90 14.89
C LEU A 2 8.37 3.70 14.00
N PHE A 3 7.49 3.89 13.02
CA PHE A 3 7.25 2.93 11.94
C PHE A 3 7.89 3.44 10.65
N ILE A 4 8.56 2.54 9.94
CA ILE A 4 9.18 2.82 8.63
C ILE A 4 8.67 1.76 7.66
N ALA A 5 8.04 2.20 6.57
CA ALA A 5 7.60 1.31 5.50
C ALA A 5 8.64 1.29 4.37
N LEU A 6 9.05 0.11 3.97
CA LEU A 6 10.07 -0.13 2.96
C LEU A 6 9.47 -0.92 1.79
N GLY A 7 9.49 -0.34 0.60
CA GLY A 7 9.07 -1.02 -0.62
C GLY A 7 10.11 -2.04 -1.12
N ASP A 8 9.69 -2.91 -2.01
CA ASP A 8 10.53 -3.93 -2.65
C ASP A 8 11.47 -3.37 -3.72
N ARG A 9 11.43 -2.05 -3.97
CA ARG A 9 12.20 -1.30 -4.98
C ARG A 9 11.90 -1.72 -6.42
N LYS A 10 10.74 -2.28 -6.71
CA LYS A 10 10.31 -2.78 -8.03
C LYS A 10 11.20 -3.90 -8.60
N GLN A 11 12.00 -4.55 -7.81
CA GLN A 11 12.83 -5.67 -8.28
C GLN A 11 11.98 -6.88 -8.69
N LEU A 12 10.69 -6.84 -8.40
CA LEU A 12 9.77 -7.97 -8.50
C LEU A 12 8.48 -7.66 -9.25
N ASP A 13 8.39 -6.51 -9.89
CA ASP A 13 7.30 -6.32 -10.85
C ASP A 13 7.45 -7.40 -11.92
N PRO A 14 6.40 -8.19 -12.18
CA PRO A 14 6.44 -9.13 -13.29
C PRO A 14 6.87 -8.38 -14.54
N PRO A 15 7.76 -8.94 -15.37
CA PRO A 15 8.20 -8.27 -16.58
C PRO A 15 6.99 -7.93 -17.44
N GLY A 16 7.01 -6.74 -18.02
CA GLY A 16 6.05 -6.35 -19.03
C GLY A 16 6.10 -7.33 -20.22
N PRO A 17 5.15 -7.23 -21.17
CA PRO A 17 5.09 -8.13 -22.31
C PRO A 17 6.44 -8.11 -23.04
N THR A 18 7.09 -9.26 -23.07
CA THR A 18 8.24 -9.46 -23.92
C THR A 18 7.74 -9.55 -25.36
N THR A 19 8.42 -8.89 -26.28
CA THR A 19 8.15 -8.91 -27.72
C THR A 19 8.42 -10.31 -28.33
N GLY A 20 7.81 -11.35 -27.79
CA GLY A 20 8.11 -12.72 -28.15
C GLY A 20 7.06 -13.77 -27.81
N GLY A 21 5.80 -13.39 -27.59
CA GLY A 21 4.69 -14.36 -27.66
C GLY A 21 4.38 -15.21 -26.42
N GLU A 22 5.09 -15.05 -25.32
CA GLU A 22 4.67 -15.67 -24.05
C GLU A 22 3.71 -14.74 -23.27
N SER A 23 2.70 -15.36 -22.64
CA SER A 23 1.80 -14.62 -21.75
C SER A 23 2.60 -14.06 -20.58
N PRO A 24 2.35 -12.79 -20.16
CA PRO A 24 2.99 -12.19 -19.00
C PRO A 24 2.88 -13.03 -17.71
N ILE A 25 1.77 -13.77 -17.56
CA ILE A 25 1.56 -14.70 -16.45
C ILE A 25 2.56 -15.85 -16.50
N ASN A 26 2.84 -16.40 -17.69
CA ASN A 26 3.80 -17.48 -17.83
C ASN A 26 5.24 -17.02 -17.56
N GLN A 27 5.57 -15.80 -17.97
CA GLN A 27 6.87 -15.22 -17.67
C GLN A 27 7.01 -14.97 -16.16
N PHE A 28 5.99 -14.40 -15.51
CA PHE A 28 5.98 -14.22 -14.07
C PHE A 28 6.14 -15.55 -13.31
N ALA A 29 5.43 -16.59 -13.75
CA ALA A 29 5.55 -17.92 -13.15
C ALA A 29 6.96 -18.52 -13.30
N LYS A 30 7.63 -18.26 -14.45
CA LYS A 30 9.03 -18.65 -14.66
C LYS A 30 9.98 -17.88 -13.76
N ASP A 31 9.82 -16.56 -13.67
CA ASP A 31 10.65 -15.70 -12.84
C ASP A 31 10.49 -16.04 -11.37
N LEU A 32 9.26 -16.30 -10.92
CA LEU A 32 8.97 -16.77 -9.57
C LEU A 32 9.60 -18.13 -9.31
N LYS A 33 9.49 -19.08 -10.25
CA LYS A 33 10.15 -20.40 -10.16
C LYS A 33 11.67 -20.27 -10.10
N GLN A 34 12.26 -19.40 -10.92
CA GLN A 34 13.68 -19.09 -10.91
C GLN A 34 14.11 -18.49 -9.56
N ALA A 35 13.34 -17.53 -9.04
CA ALA A 35 13.58 -16.93 -7.74
C ALA A 35 13.52 -17.95 -6.61
N LEU A 36 12.54 -18.82 -6.61
CA LEU A 36 12.42 -19.93 -5.64
C LEU A 36 13.59 -20.91 -5.72
N THR A 37 14.15 -21.11 -6.93
CA THR A 37 15.26 -22.07 -7.15
C THR A 37 16.61 -21.48 -6.72
N PHE A 38 16.82 -20.18 -6.88
CA PHE A 38 18.14 -19.53 -6.69
C PHE A 38 18.22 -18.62 -5.48
N GLY A 39 17.16 -18.53 -4.63
CA GLY A 39 17.15 -17.69 -3.44
C GLY A 39 17.25 -16.18 -3.73
N VAL A 40 16.77 -15.75 -4.88
CA VAL A 40 16.95 -14.39 -5.40
C VAL A 40 15.96 -13.40 -4.75
N PRO A 41 16.29 -12.09 -4.75
CA PRO A 41 15.51 -10.97 -4.21
C PRO A 41 14.00 -10.92 -4.53
N ALA A 42 13.54 -11.72 -5.50
CA ALA A 42 12.14 -11.82 -5.90
C ALA A 42 11.17 -12.11 -4.75
N LEU A 43 11.57 -12.85 -3.73
CA LEU A 43 10.77 -13.12 -2.55
C LEU A 43 11.17 -12.26 -1.35
N SER A 44 11.96 -11.19 -1.55
CA SER A 44 12.36 -10.31 -0.45
C SER A 44 11.20 -9.86 0.44
N PRO A 45 10.00 -9.52 -0.06
CA PRO A 45 8.86 -9.20 0.79
C PRO A 45 8.42 -10.35 1.70
N GLN A 46 8.68 -11.60 1.33
CA GLN A 46 8.36 -12.80 2.11
C GLN A 46 9.55 -13.31 2.95
N ASN A 47 10.77 -12.87 2.64
CA ASN A 47 11.97 -13.27 3.37
C ASN A 47 12.20 -12.36 4.57
N LEU A 48 12.08 -12.91 5.77
CA LEU A 48 12.19 -12.17 7.03
C LEU A 48 13.63 -11.79 7.42
N ALA A 49 14.64 -12.29 6.72
CA ALA A 49 16.05 -11.93 6.95
C ALA A 49 16.45 -10.56 6.36
N ASN A 50 15.51 -9.82 5.76
CA ASN A 50 15.75 -8.49 5.20
C ASN A 50 14.53 -7.57 5.40
N ASP A 51 14.70 -6.25 5.16
CA ASP A 51 13.66 -5.23 5.37
C ASP A 51 12.92 -4.82 4.09
N LEU A 52 13.22 -5.40 2.93
CA LEU A 52 12.53 -5.07 1.69
C LEU A 52 11.09 -5.62 1.71
N GLY A 53 10.12 -4.77 1.37
CA GLY A 53 8.69 -5.12 1.44
C GLY A 53 8.18 -5.33 2.87
N LYS A 54 8.71 -4.55 3.82
CA LYS A 54 8.38 -4.62 5.24
C LYS A 54 7.87 -3.28 5.76
N VAL A 55 7.12 -3.36 6.84
CA VAL A 55 7.02 -2.27 7.83
C VAL A 55 7.86 -2.68 9.02
N VAL A 56 8.79 -1.84 9.42
CA VAL A 56 9.62 -2.04 10.60
C VAL A 56 9.18 -1.09 11.71
N ARG A 57 9.32 -1.51 12.96
CA ARG A 57 9.01 -0.71 14.14
C ARG A 57 10.22 -0.66 15.07
N ILE A 58 10.68 0.55 15.35
CA ILE A 58 11.83 0.83 16.20
C ILE A 58 11.49 1.89 17.25
N ASN A 59 12.26 1.95 18.31
CA ASN A 59 12.26 3.05 19.26
C ASN A 59 12.99 4.28 18.67
N ARG A 60 12.81 5.45 19.27
CA ARG A 60 13.47 6.69 18.82
C ARG A 60 14.99 6.65 18.95
N ASP A 61 15.51 5.83 19.85
CA ASP A 61 16.95 5.59 20.06
C ASP A 61 17.52 4.51 19.12
N GLY A 62 16.71 3.98 18.22
CA GLY A 62 17.09 2.93 17.25
C GLY A 62 17.00 1.51 17.80
N THR A 63 16.67 1.31 19.05
CA THR A 63 16.48 -0.04 19.62
C THR A 63 15.18 -0.67 19.14
N VAL A 64 15.11 -1.99 19.22
CA VAL A 64 13.91 -2.74 18.86
C VAL A 64 12.96 -2.84 20.06
N PRO A 65 11.66 -2.48 19.93
CA PRO A 65 10.69 -2.68 21.00
C PRO A 65 10.55 -4.15 21.38
N ALA A 66 10.51 -4.45 22.68
CA ALA A 66 10.43 -5.83 23.19
C ALA A 66 9.12 -6.54 22.82
N ASP A 67 8.07 -5.77 22.53
CA ASP A 67 6.74 -6.21 22.14
C ASP A 67 6.53 -6.28 20.61
N ASN A 68 7.62 -6.23 19.83
CA ASN A 68 7.54 -6.52 18.40
C ASN A 68 7.16 -7.99 18.16
N PRO A 69 6.49 -8.29 17.03
CA PRO A 69 6.17 -9.66 16.65
C PRO A 69 7.40 -10.57 16.66
N LYS A 70 7.23 -11.79 17.13
CA LYS A 70 8.24 -12.84 17.05
C LYS A 70 7.82 -13.85 16.00
N PHE A 71 8.63 -13.97 14.99
CA PHE A 71 8.44 -14.97 13.93
C PHE A 71 9.16 -16.27 14.35
N GLY A 72 8.63 -17.41 13.94
CA GLY A 72 9.26 -18.73 14.21
C GLY A 72 10.55 -19.00 13.42
N ASP A 73 11.02 -18.02 12.66
CA ASP A 73 12.21 -18.07 11.83
C ASP A 73 13.38 -17.46 12.61
N ALA A 74 14.47 -18.23 12.77
CA ALA A 74 15.66 -17.79 13.51
C ALA A 74 16.40 -16.61 12.84
N ASP A 75 16.27 -16.47 11.53
CA ASP A 75 16.91 -15.42 10.75
C ASP A 75 16.02 -14.18 10.62
N ALA A 76 14.80 -14.20 11.18
CA ALA A 76 13.89 -13.06 11.13
C ALA A 76 14.45 -11.85 11.86
N ARG A 77 14.43 -10.70 11.17
CA ARG A 77 14.86 -9.44 11.77
C ARG A 77 13.87 -8.98 12.85
N PRO A 78 14.36 -8.64 14.04
CA PRO A 78 13.50 -8.34 15.19
C PRO A 78 12.73 -7.02 15.06
N GLU A 79 13.17 -6.11 14.21
CA GLU A 79 12.48 -4.83 13.91
C GLU A 79 11.26 -4.98 13.03
N ILE A 80 11.04 -6.11 12.36
CA ILE A 80 9.91 -6.31 11.46
C ILE A 80 8.60 -6.27 12.24
N TRP A 81 7.69 -5.39 11.79
CA TRP A 81 6.32 -5.30 12.29
C TRP A 81 5.33 -6.06 11.41
N SER A 82 5.44 -5.92 10.09
CA SER A 82 4.64 -6.65 9.09
C SER A 82 5.45 -6.84 7.81
N TYR A 83 5.00 -7.73 6.93
CA TYR A 83 5.73 -8.10 5.72
C TYR A 83 4.79 -8.40 4.54
N GLY A 84 5.37 -8.67 3.37
CA GLY A 84 4.58 -8.92 2.16
C GLY A 84 4.00 -7.65 1.55
N HIS A 85 4.69 -6.51 1.71
CA HIS A 85 4.34 -5.23 1.09
C HIS A 85 5.09 -5.05 -0.23
N ARG A 86 4.42 -4.41 -1.20
CA ARG A 86 5.03 -4.11 -2.49
C ARG A 86 5.69 -2.73 -2.51
N ASN A 87 4.92 -1.68 -2.42
CA ASN A 87 5.42 -0.31 -2.57
C ASN A 87 4.59 0.69 -1.75
N PRO A 88 4.74 0.70 -0.42
CA PRO A 88 4.10 1.69 0.44
C PRO A 88 4.51 3.12 0.08
N GLN A 89 3.54 4.03 0.01
CA GLN A 89 3.74 5.43 -0.38
C GLN A 89 3.25 6.43 0.67
N GLY A 90 2.24 6.07 1.43
CA GLY A 90 1.67 6.90 2.48
C GLY A 90 1.36 6.09 3.72
N ALA A 91 1.53 6.73 4.89
CA ALA A 91 1.24 6.13 6.18
C ALA A 91 0.55 7.14 7.10
N ALA A 92 -0.38 6.65 7.91
CA ALA A 92 -1.05 7.42 8.94
C ALA A 92 -1.45 6.52 10.13
N ILE A 93 -1.49 7.11 11.30
CA ILE A 93 -2.06 6.46 12.49
C ILE A 93 -3.56 6.75 12.51
N HIS A 94 -4.38 5.72 12.66
CA HIS A 94 -5.81 5.89 12.82
C HIS A 94 -6.11 6.59 14.15
N PRO A 95 -6.89 7.69 14.15
CA PRO A 95 -7.03 8.55 15.32
C PRO A 95 -7.69 7.86 16.51
N ASP A 96 -8.64 6.96 16.28
CA ASP A 96 -9.41 6.34 17.34
C ASP A 96 -8.78 5.02 17.86
N THR A 97 -8.07 4.27 16.97
CA THR A 97 -7.52 2.96 17.33
C THR A 97 -6.02 2.97 17.61
N GLY A 98 -5.32 4.02 17.16
CA GLY A 98 -3.85 4.09 17.26
C GLY A 98 -3.11 3.13 16.33
N GLU A 99 -3.82 2.43 15.43
CA GLU A 99 -3.25 1.49 14.49
C GLU A 99 -2.60 2.19 13.30
N LEU A 100 -1.53 1.60 12.81
CA LEU A 100 -0.87 2.06 11.58
C LEU A 100 -1.68 1.62 10.35
N TRP A 101 -1.90 2.54 9.45
CA TRP A 101 -2.46 2.29 8.12
C TRP A 101 -1.50 2.79 7.05
N ILE A 102 -1.46 2.11 5.93
CA ILE A 102 -0.65 2.49 4.77
C ILE A 102 -1.46 2.43 3.49
N VAL A 103 -1.02 3.17 2.49
CA VAL A 103 -1.43 2.98 1.10
C VAL A 103 -0.23 2.56 0.28
N GLU A 104 -0.44 1.61 -0.62
CA GLU A 104 0.63 1.08 -1.46
C GLU A 104 0.22 0.86 -2.90
N HIS A 105 1.20 0.92 -3.80
CA HIS A 105 0.99 0.62 -5.21
C HIS A 105 0.95 -0.88 -5.44
N GLY A 106 -0.10 -1.34 -6.12
CA GLY A 106 -0.11 -2.62 -6.77
C GLY A 106 0.69 -2.63 -8.08
N PRO A 107 0.71 -3.75 -8.79
CA PRO A 107 1.27 -3.80 -10.15
C PRO A 107 0.33 -3.10 -11.15
N GLN A 108 -0.29 -3.78 -12.08
CA GLN A 108 -1.29 -3.21 -12.96
C GLN A 108 -2.67 -3.26 -12.31
N GLY A 109 -3.15 -2.16 -11.72
CA GLY A 109 -4.24 -2.15 -10.75
C GLY A 109 -3.83 -2.73 -9.40
N GLY A 110 -4.80 -2.92 -8.49
CA GLY A 110 -4.55 -3.55 -7.19
C GLY A 110 -3.76 -2.68 -6.22
N ASP A 111 -3.81 -1.34 -6.35
CA ASP A 111 -3.37 -0.44 -5.29
C ASP A 111 -4.24 -0.66 -4.05
N GLU A 112 -3.68 -0.50 -2.86
CA GLU A 112 -4.34 -0.91 -1.63
C GLU A 112 -4.30 0.16 -0.54
N LEU A 113 -5.35 0.18 0.27
CA LEU A 113 -5.38 0.77 1.60
C LEU A 113 -5.34 -0.37 2.62
N ASN A 114 -4.30 -0.44 3.39
CA ASN A 114 -4.03 -1.52 4.32
C ASN A 114 -4.03 -1.05 5.78
N ARG A 115 -4.71 -1.79 6.65
CA ARG A 115 -4.49 -1.76 8.08
C ARG A 115 -3.32 -2.68 8.40
N VAL A 116 -2.25 -2.16 8.97
CA VAL A 116 -1.00 -2.90 9.19
C VAL A 116 -1.08 -3.69 10.48
N LEU A 117 -1.18 -5.01 10.38
CA LEU A 117 -1.26 -5.90 11.54
C LEU A 117 0.12 -6.33 12.02
N ALA A 118 0.32 -6.37 13.33
CA ALA A 118 1.53 -6.91 13.94
C ALA A 118 1.72 -8.38 13.53
N GLY A 119 2.87 -8.71 12.93
CA GLY A 119 3.16 -10.05 12.40
C GLY A 119 2.41 -10.41 11.11
N GLY A 120 1.59 -9.49 10.56
CA GLY A 120 0.76 -9.75 9.39
C GLY A 120 1.57 -9.88 8.11
N ASN A 121 1.20 -10.88 7.29
CA ASN A 121 1.68 -11.03 5.91
C ASN A 121 0.65 -10.42 4.95
N HIS A 122 1.02 -9.38 4.20
CA HIS A 122 0.16 -8.69 3.23
C HIS A 122 0.19 -9.30 1.82
N GLY A 123 0.92 -10.39 1.62
CA GLY A 123 0.78 -11.30 0.48
C GLY A 123 1.72 -11.06 -0.68
N TRP A 124 2.25 -9.87 -0.91
CA TRP A 124 3.14 -9.62 -2.04
C TRP A 124 4.45 -10.43 -1.95
N PRO A 125 4.97 -11.02 -3.06
CA PRO A 125 4.41 -11.05 -4.42
C PRO A 125 3.51 -12.27 -4.71
N LEU A 126 3.13 -13.03 -3.70
CA LEU A 126 2.36 -14.28 -3.85
C LEU A 126 0.87 -14.03 -4.04
N ARG A 127 0.39 -12.85 -3.61
CA ARG A 127 -1.00 -12.42 -3.71
C ARG A 127 -1.08 -10.94 -4.04
N SER A 128 -1.95 -10.57 -4.98
CA SER A 128 -2.35 -9.19 -5.26
C SER A 128 -3.66 -9.16 -6.04
N TYR A 129 -4.48 -8.14 -5.81
CA TYR A 129 -5.64 -7.84 -6.64
C TYR A 129 -5.25 -7.29 -8.01
N GLY A 130 -4.01 -6.83 -8.17
CA GLY A 130 -3.48 -6.38 -9.44
C GLY A 130 -3.00 -7.51 -10.33
N CYS A 131 -2.75 -7.16 -11.58
CA CYS A 131 -2.30 -8.05 -12.65
C CYS A 131 -0.84 -7.80 -13.00
N PRO A 132 -0.13 -8.77 -13.56
CA PRO A 132 1.16 -8.52 -14.19
C PRO A 132 1.05 -7.43 -15.25
N TYR A 133 2.04 -6.55 -15.36
CA TYR A 133 2.04 -5.50 -16.38
C TYR A 133 1.90 -6.08 -17.80
N GLY A 134 1.03 -5.44 -18.59
CA GLY A 134 0.73 -5.87 -19.95
C GLY A 134 -0.26 -7.02 -20.09
N SER A 135 -0.73 -7.59 -18.98
CA SER A 135 -1.85 -8.54 -19.01
C SER A 135 -3.17 -7.82 -19.32
N PRO A 136 -4.14 -8.48 -19.95
CA PRO A 136 -5.51 -8.01 -19.93
C PRO A 136 -5.99 -7.89 -18.49
N VAL A 137 -6.52 -6.73 -18.12
CA VAL A 137 -6.99 -6.48 -16.74
C VAL A 137 -8.30 -7.23 -16.48
N GLY A 138 -8.45 -7.76 -15.27
CA GLY A 138 -9.66 -8.47 -14.83
C GLY A 138 -9.35 -9.47 -13.72
N ASP A 139 -10.37 -10.16 -13.25
CA ASP A 139 -10.21 -11.09 -12.12
C ASP A 139 -9.31 -12.29 -12.44
N ALA A 140 -9.29 -12.72 -13.70
CA ALA A 140 -8.51 -13.88 -14.13
C ALA A 140 -6.99 -13.65 -14.11
N CYS A 141 -6.53 -12.39 -14.13
CA CYS A 141 -5.09 -12.07 -14.13
C CYS A 141 -4.54 -11.76 -12.75
N ARG A 142 -5.38 -11.73 -11.70
CA ARG A 142 -4.94 -11.45 -10.32
C ARG A 142 -3.79 -12.35 -9.91
N ILE A 143 -2.74 -11.77 -9.35
CA ILE A 143 -1.58 -12.53 -8.88
C ILE A 143 -2.01 -13.44 -7.73
N GLY A 144 -1.75 -14.74 -7.88
CA GLY A 144 -2.15 -15.77 -6.93
C GLY A 144 -3.65 -16.12 -6.94
N GLY A 145 -4.50 -15.36 -7.66
CA GLY A 145 -5.96 -15.58 -7.74
C GLY A 145 -6.72 -15.31 -6.43
N GLY A 146 -8.04 -15.22 -6.49
CA GLY A 146 -8.92 -15.12 -5.30
C GLY A 146 -8.70 -13.87 -4.43
N THR A 147 -8.97 -14.01 -3.13
CA THR A 147 -8.83 -12.99 -2.09
C THR A 147 -7.52 -13.17 -1.32
N HIS A 148 -7.09 -12.17 -0.53
CA HIS A 148 -5.95 -12.30 0.37
C HIS A 148 -6.28 -13.25 1.53
N ALA A 149 -7.40 -13.03 2.19
CA ALA A 149 -7.84 -13.90 3.28
C ALA A 149 -8.22 -15.31 2.77
N PRO A 150 -8.02 -16.36 3.59
CA PRO A 150 -7.48 -16.32 4.96
C PRO A 150 -5.96 -16.41 5.06
N ALA A 151 -5.23 -16.62 3.95
CA ALA A 151 -3.78 -16.87 3.95
C ALA A 151 -2.96 -15.59 4.23
N TYR A 152 -3.49 -14.44 3.85
CA TYR A 152 -2.85 -13.13 3.96
C TYR A 152 -3.81 -12.11 4.56
N VAL A 153 -3.26 -10.97 5.01
CA VAL A 153 -4.07 -9.84 5.50
C VAL A 153 -4.84 -9.26 4.32
N GLU A 154 -6.17 -9.21 4.46
CA GLU A 154 -7.06 -8.61 3.46
C GLU A 154 -6.91 -7.09 3.48
N PRO A 155 -6.69 -6.41 2.34
CA PRO A 155 -6.72 -4.96 2.28
C PRO A 155 -8.13 -4.44 2.63
N VAL A 156 -8.18 -3.29 3.29
CA VAL A 156 -9.44 -2.61 3.60
C VAL A 156 -10.11 -2.09 2.34
N SER A 157 -9.30 -1.69 1.36
CA SER A 157 -9.75 -1.14 0.09
C SER A 157 -8.74 -1.48 -1.00
N SER A 158 -9.20 -1.76 -2.20
CA SER A 158 -8.34 -1.95 -3.37
C SER A 158 -8.88 -1.22 -4.60
N TRP A 159 -7.99 -0.72 -5.45
CA TRP A 159 -8.35 -0.05 -6.71
C TRP A 159 -8.08 -0.99 -7.89
N VAL A 160 -9.16 -1.57 -8.38
CA VAL A 160 -9.16 -2.49 -9.53
C VAL A 160 -10.26 -2.08 -10.51
N PRO A 161 -10.08 -2.25 -11.80
CA PRO A 161 -8.90 -2.77 -12.50
C PRO A 161 -7.82 -1.71 -12.73
N ILE A 162 -8.09 -0.45 -12.41
CA ILE A 162 -7.23 0.68 -12.75
C ILE A 162 -6.52 1.19 -11.50
N SER A 163 -5.19 1.26 -11.58
CA SER A 163 -4.35 1.89 -10.55
C SER A 163 -4.62 3.38 -10.45
N ILE A 164 -4.66 3.89 -9.23
CA ILE A 164 -4.70 5.32 -8.92
C ILE A 164 -3.31 5.86 -8.57
N ALA A 165 -2.34 4.98 -8.34
CA ALA A 165 -1.03 5.27 -7.79
C ALA A 165 -1.14 6.14 -6.51
N PRO A 166 -1.61 5.58 -5.39
CA PRO A 166 -1.81 6.31 -4.15
C PRO A 166 -0.50 6.89 -3.63
N SER A 167 -0.59 8.00 -2.89
CA SER A 167 0.58 8.71 -2.39
C SER A 167 0.43 9.06 -0.90
N GLY A 168 0.13 10.30 -0.55
CA GLY A 168 -0.10 10.68 0.85
C GLY A 168 -1.38 10.06 1.41
N LEU A 169 -1.36 9.72 2.70
CA LEU A 169 -2.50 9.23 3.47
C LEU A 169 -2.66 10.10 4.71
N MET A 170 -3.89 10.45 5.06
CA MET A 170 -4.26 11.00 6.36
C MET A 170 -5.66 10.57 6.76
N PHE A 171 -5.95 10.58 8.06
CA PHE A 171 -7.31 10.56 8.61
C PHE A 171 -7.70 11.98 9.00
N TYR A 172 -8.91 12.39 8.63
CA TYR A 172 -9.38 13.74 8.98
C TYR A 172 -9.95 13.73 10.41
N THR A 173 -9.50 14.67 11.23
CA THR A 173 -9.92 14.80 12.64
C THR A 173 -10.45 16.20 12.97
N GLY A 174 -10.42 17.12 11.99
CA GLY A 174 -10.83 18.52 12.17
C GLY A 174 -12.34 18.71 12.20
N ASP A 175 -12.75 19.95 12.45
CA ASP A 175 -14.14 20.34 12.58
C ASP A 175 -14.66 21.17 11.38
N ARG A 176 -13.79 21.49 10.41
CA ARG A 176 -14.18 22.24 9.20
C ARG A 176 -15.12 21.43 8.30
N PHE A 177 -14.97 20.10 8.30
CA PHE A 177 -15.81 19.15 7.57
C PHE A 177 -16.27 18.06 8.53
N PRO A 178 -17.27 18.32 9.40
CA PRO A 178 -17.71 17.35 10.42
C PRO A 178 -18.11 16.00 9.84
N GLU A 179 -18.69 16.01 8.64
CA GLU A 179 -19.11 14.82 7.87
C GLU A 179 -17.95 13.98 7.35
N TRP A 180 -16.72 14.47 7.40
CA TRP A 180 -15.51 13.79 6.95
C TRP A 180 -14.64 13.27 8.10
N ARG A 181 -15.06 13.53 9.33
CA ARG A 181 -14.31 13.10 10.52
C ARG A 181 -14.14 11.58 10.55
N GLY A 182 -12.91 11.10 10.76
CA GLY A 182 -12.56 9.68 10.75
C GLY A 182 -12.36 9.08 9.35
N HIS A 183 -12.66 9.81 8.27
CA HIS A 183 -12.45 9.31 6.93
C HIS A 183 -10.97 9.38 6.53
N ALA A 184 -10.53 8.41 5.73
CA ALA A 184 -9.21 8.40 5.13
C ALA A 184 -9.20 9.26 3.85
N PHE A 185 -8.15 10.08 3.69
CA PHE A 185 -7.89 10.87 2.49
C PHE A 185 -6.59 10.43 1.86
N ILE A 186 -6.63 10.15 0.56
CA ILE A 186 -5.54 9.53 -0.19
C ILE A 186 -5.28 10.35 -1.45
N GLY A 187 -4.06 10.86 -1.59
CA GLY A 187 -3.63 11.50 -2.83
C GLY A 187 -3.43 10.45 -3.93
N ALA A 188 -3.76 10.79 -5.17
CA ALA A 188 -3.57 9.92 -6.32
C ALA A 188 -2.67 10.58 -7.37
N LEU A 189 -1.66 9.84 -7.83
CA LEU A 189 -0.71 10.29 -8.84
C LEU A 189 -1.18 9.97 -10.27
N ALA A 190 -1.63 8.75 -10.51
CA ALA A 190 -2.17 8.34 -11.81
C ALA A 190 -3.63 8.78 -11.94
N GLY A 191 -4.41 8.67 -10.90
CA GLY A 191 -5.81 9.10 -10.89
C GLY A 191 -6.01 10.61 -10.86
N THR A 192 -4.94 11.43 -10.67
CA THR A 192 -4.97 12.90 -10.63
C THR A 192 -6.14 13.47 -9.81
N ALA A 193 -6.32 12.96 -8.60
CA ALA A 193 -7.45 13.29 -7.74
C ALA A 193 -7.09 13.09 -6.26
N LEU A 194 -7.98 13.56 -5.39
CA LEU A 194 -8.02 13.18 -3.99
C LEU A 194 -9.11 12.12 -3.81
N TRP A 195 -8.79 11.01 -3.17
CA TRP A 195 -9.77 10.01 -2.81
C TRP A 195 -10.14 10.17 -1.33
N ARG A 196 -11.43 10.15 -1.04
CA ARG A 196 -11.98 10.04 0.30
C ARG A 196 -12.57 8.64 0.47
N VAL A 197 -12.14 7.93 1.51
CA VAL A 197 -12.65 6.61 1.88
C VAL A 197 -13.34 6.74 3.23
N ALA A 198 -14.66 6.53 3.25
CA ALA A 198 -15.44 6.48 4.47
C ALA A 198 -15.34 5.08 5.07
N LEU A 199 -15.10 5.02 6.37
CA LEU A 199 -14.88 3.79 7.12
C LEU A 199 -15.96 3.58 8.18
N ALA A 200 -16.33 2.32 8.41
CA ALA A 200 -17.05 1.88 9.59
C ALA A 200 -16.17 0.84 10.31
N GLY A 201 -15.52 1.27 11.39
CA GLY A 201 -14.41 0.51 11.97
C GLY A 201 -13.28 0.30 10.96
N ASN A 202 -12.94 -0.96 10.73
CA ASN A 202 -11.85 -1.32 9.80
C ASN A 202 -12.34 -1.70 8.39
N ARG A 203 -13.54 -1.29 8.00
CA ARG A 203 -14.15 -1.64 6.71
C ARG A 203 -14.52 -0.40 5.93
N GLU A 204 -14.19 -0.38 4.63
CA GLU A 204 -14.72 0.61 3.70
C GLU A 204 -16.24 0.48 3.59
N VAL A 205 -16.96 1.60 3.72
CA VAL A 205 -18.40 1.69 3.45
C VAL A 205 -18.70 2.43 2.16
N SER A 206 -17.87 3.40 1.81
CA SER A 206 -17.95 4.10 0.53
C SER A 206 -16.63 4.81 0.22
N ARG A 207 -16.42 5.13 -1.03
CA ARG A 207 -15.32 5.99 -1.48
C ARG A 207 -15.77 6.91 -2.58
N GLU A 208 -15.15 8.07 -2.66
CA GLU A 208 -15.40 9.04 -3.71
C GLU A 208 -14.11 9.67 -4.23
N ARG A 209 -14.15 10.07 -5.47
CA ARG A 209 -13.08 10.75 -6.16
C ARG A 209 -13.36 12.26 -6.16
N LEU A 210 -12.57 13.02 -5.42
CA LEU A 210 -12.70 14.46 -5.28
C LEU A 210 -11.74 15.18 -6.24
N PHE A 211 -12.16 16.33 -6.77
CA PHE A 211 -11.33 17.24 -7.54
C PHE A 211 -10.66 16.64 -8.78
N ALA A 212 -11.31 15.66 -9.41
CA ALA A 212 -10.78 15.02 -10.62
C ALA A 212 -10.55 16.00 -11.78
N ASN A 213 -11.32 17.11 -11.81
CA ASN A 213 -11.22 18.16 -12.81
C ASN A 213 -9.96 19.03 -12.67
N LEU A 214 -9.25 18.96 -11.54
CA LEU A 214 -8.00 19.71 -11.36
C LEU A 214 -6.86 19.16 -12.22
N GLY A 215 -6.91 17.88 -12.62
CA GLY A 215 -5.85 17.23 -13.40
C GLY A 215 -4.49 17.17 -12.70
N GLU A 216 -4.45 17.40 -11.39
CA GLU A 216 -3.22 17.48 -10.60
C GLU A 216 -2.86 16.13 -9.96
N ARG A 217 -1.59 15.77 -10.04
CA ARG A 217 -1.03 14.65 -9.28
C ARG A 217 -0.90 15.05 -7.81
N ILE A 218 -1.75 14.54 -6.96
CA ILE A 218 -1.73 14.86 -5.53
C ILE A 218 -0.65 14.02 -4.85
N ARG A 219 0.42 14.67 -4.36
CA ARG A 219 1.57 14.03 -3.71
C ARG A 219 1.40 13.84 -2.22
N CYS A 220 0.82 14.84 -1.57
CA CYS A 220 0.67 14.86 -0.13
C CYS A 220 -0.70 15.40 0.22
N VAL A 221 -1.31 14.84 1.24
CA VAL A 221 -2.53 15.35 1.87
C VAL A 221 -2.30 15.43 3.37
N ARG A 222 -2.60 16.59 3.97
CA ARG A 222 -2.44 16.81 5.42
C ARG A 222 -3.53 17.74 5.92
N GLN A 223 -3.91 17.55 7.17
CA GLN A 223 -4.70 18.50 7.92
C GLN A 223 -3.78 19.55 8.52
N GLY A 224 -4.12 20.81 8.30
CA GLY A 224 -3.44 21.93 8.94
C GLY A 224 -3.89 22.14 10.39
N PRO A 225 -3.14 22.93 11.18
CA PRO A 225 -3.51 23.25 12.56
C PRO A 225 -4.82 24.07 12.65
N ASP A 226 -5.25 24.68 11.56
CA ASP A 226 -6.51 25.42 11.40
C ASP A 226 -7.71 24.51 11.04
N GLY A 227 -7.47 23.20 10.93
CA GLY A 227 -8.49 22.18 10.63
C GLY A 227 -8.83 22.04 9.14
N TRP A 228 -8.23 22.85 8.24
CA TRP A 228 -8.39 22.69 6.80
C TRP A 228 -7.52 21.56 6.24
N ILE A 229 -7.89 21.06 5.06
CA ILE A 229 -7.12 20.04 4.35
C ILE A 229 -6.22 20.72 3.33
N TYR A 230 -4.94 20.38 3.36
CA TYR A 230 -3.92 20.89 2.46
C TYR A 230 -3.39 19.81 1.54
N LEU A 231 -3.19 20.17 0.29
CA LEU A 231 -2.68 19.31 -0.77
C LEU A 231 -1.38 19.87 -1.34
N LEU A 232 -0.39 19.00 -1.54
CA LEU A 232 0.78 19.30 -2.37
C LEU A 232 0.69 18.54 -3.66
N THR A 233 0.86 19.22 -4.78
CA THR A 233 0.75 18.62 -6.11
C THR A 233 2.11 18.32 -6.73
N GLY A 234 2.11 17.48 -7.76
CA GLY A 234 3.30 17.18 -8.56
C GLY A 234 3.82 18.37 -9.36
N SER A 235 2.99 19.38 -9.61
CA SER A 235 3.35 20.64 -10.27
C SER A 235 3.90 21.71 -9.30
N GLY A 236 4.04 21.38 -8.00
CA GLY A 236 4.58 22.29 -6.98
C GLY A 236 3.56 23.24 -6.37
N LYS A 237 2.26 23.01 -6.55
CA LYS A 237 1.21 23.85 -5.93
C LYS A 237 0.91 23.37 -4.50
N LEU A 238 0.75 24.34 -3.59
CA LEU A 238 0.09 24.14 -2.29
C LEU A 238 -1.35 24.62 -2.43
N MET A 239 -2.29 23.73 -2.18
CA MET A 239 -3.72 24.01 -2.27
C MET A 239 -4.39 23.74 -0.93
N ARG A 240 -5.44 24.49 -0.60
CA ARG A 240 -6.27 24.31 0.58
C ARG A 240 -7.70 24.02 0.15
N ILE A 241 -8.34 23.05 0.80
CA ILE A 241 -9.76 22.76 0.60
C ILE A 241 -10.56 23.60 1.59
N GLU A 242 -11.47 24.38 1.05
CA GLU A 242 -12.42 25.22 1.78
C GLU A 242 -13.86 24.86 1.41
N ARG A 243 -14.82 25.30 2.22
CA ARG A 243 -16.26 25.23 1.88
C ARG A 243 -16.66 26.38 0.98
#